data_1828eda9af887964ee883efe0b0dd87e
#
_entry.id   1828eda9af887964ee883efe0b0dd87e
#
_cell.length_a   1.000
_cell.length_b   1.000
_cell.length_c   1.000
_cell.angle_alpha   90.00
_cell.angle_beta   90.00
_cell.angle_gamma   90.00
#
_symmetry.space_group_name_H-M   'P 1'
#
loop_
_entity.id
_entity.type
_entity.pdbx_description
1 polymer ?
#
loop_
_entity_poly.entity_id
_entity_poly.type
_entity_poly.pdbx_seq_one_letter_code
_entity_poly.pdbx_strand_id
1 'polypeptide(L)'
;MSEIREQRISCELDFLKMFFEKFRNTPRSFESLKTDQKWLALYECLYESHLCVDCDTSLLFSIVKDDVIHYNGDVSNSPLFKLIKRLSDKGKLETNQPRLSEIDAEQLSSEDLTSIYLVANDVPEKQSTGNSFGVYVLPIESCLETDDYSKKTKRIQKNKGLEWSKLLKKAPITNSLIIMDRYIVTSEEDIKNNLLPIIDALIPNSLKIPFHLTLMTKVPTTDNIEVLYDSILSHIKESKPNVEVNLEIHNCTSGDFHDRAILSTNLYIACGSGFNLRRCDGSSQHGTTIKISHVGICQEAGEKIEWNAYFKNAFSIANRRASYPCKTNNRLFDSNQQ
;
A
#
# COMPACT_ATOMS: atom_id res chain seq x y z
N MET A 1 23.04 -2.31 4.93
CA MET A 1 22.03 -2.73 3.93
C MET A 1 20.79 -1.95 4.27
N SER A 2 20.32 -1.05 3.37
CA SER A 2 19.06 -0.31 3.58
C SER A 2 17.92 -1.31 3.64
N GLU A 3 17.33 -1.48 4.81
CA GLU A 3 16.12 -2.27 4.93
C GLU A 3 14.96 -1.50 4.33
N ILE A 4 14.08 -2.19 3.64
CA ILE A 4 12.84 -1.63 3.12
C ILE A 4 11.97 -1.35 4.33
N ARG A 5 11.27 -0.20 4.33
CA ARG A 5 10.26 0.04 5.35
C ARG A 5 9.27 -1.12 5.36
N GLU A 6 9.21 -1.78 6.50
CA GLU A 6 8.31 -2.90 6.68
C GLU A 6 6.86 -2.41 6.68
N GLN A 7 5.99 -3.22 6.14
CA GLN A 7 4.57 -2.91 6.17
C GLN A 7 4.07 -2.92 7.61
N ARG A 8 3.56 -1.78 8.08
CA ARG A 8 2.94 -1.67 9.39
C ARG A 8 1.45 -1.97 9.27
N ILE A 9 1.00 -2.97 10.00
CA ILE A 9 -0.38 -3.42 10.05
C ILE A 9 -0.91 -3.24 11.46
N SER A 10 -1.94 -2.46 11.63
CA SER A 10 -2.68 -2.42 12.89
C SER A 10 -3.85 -3.39 12.85
N CYS A 11 -4.18 -4.01 13.97
CA CYS A 11 -5.34 -4.86 14.05
C CYS A 11 -6.03 -4.80 15.41
N GLU A 12 -7.33 -5.02 15.39
CA GLU A 12 -8.11 -5.26 16.61
C GLU A 12 -7.75 -6.64 17.17
N LEU A 13 -7.70 -6.72 18.48
CA LEU A 13 -7.53 -8.00 19.17
C LEU A 13 -8.61 -9.01 18.78
N ASP A 14 -9.85 -8.54 18.64
CA ASP A 14 -10.98 -9.37 18.25
C ASP A 14 -10.84 -9.89 16.80
N PHE A 15 -10.18 -9.13 15.91
CA PHE A 15 -9.80 -9.65 14.60
C PHE A 15 -8.88 -10.88 14.72
N LEU A 16 -7.83 -10.78 15.53
CA LEU A 16 -6.91 -11.92 15.75
C LEU A 16 -7.64 -13.13 16.33
N LYS A 17 -8.50 -12.92 17.34
CA LYS A 17 -9.33 -14.00 17.92
C LYS A 17 -10.15 -14.69 16.82
N MET A 18 -10.96 -13.94 16.10
CA MET A 18 -11.85 -14.47 15.07
C MET A 18 -11.08 -15.17 13.94
N PHE A 19 -9.95 -14.58 13.52
CA PHE A 19 -9.10 -15.14 12.48
C PHE A 19 -8.55 -16.52 12.86
N PHE A 20 -8.07 -16.68 14.09
CA PHE A 20 -7.53 -17.95 14.56
C PHE A 20 -8.60 -18.93 15.05
N GLU A 21 -9.75 -18.45 15.55
CA GLU A 21 -10.90 -19.30 15.89
C GLU A 21 -11.56 -19.92 14.66
N LYS A 22 -11.73 -19.17 13.58
CA LYS A 22 -12.22 -19.70 12.30
C LYS A 22 -11.35 -20.85 11.83
N PHE A 23 -10.06 -20.76 12.09
CA PHE A 23 -9.08 -21.79 11.83
C PHE A 23 -9.23 -23.04 12.70
N ARG A 24 -9.46 -22.88 14.01
CA ARG A 24 -9.67 -23.98 14.96
C ARG A 24 -10.90 -24.83 14.64
N ASN A 25 -11.97 -24.18 14.22
CA ASN A 25 -13.26 -24.82 13.92
C ASN A 25 -13.25 -25.57 12.57
N THR A 26 -12.21 -25.48 11.82
CA THR A 26 -12.02 -26.29 10.62
C THR A 26 -11.23 -27.55 11.04
N PRO A 27 -11.74 -28.78 10.92
CA PRO A 27 -11.05 -29.99 11.35
C PRO A 27 -9.89 -30.33 10.40
N ARG A 28 -8.89 -29.47 10.35
CA ARG A 28 -7.80 -29.56 9.41
C ARG A 28 -6.48 -29.36 10.15
N SER A 29 -5.51 -30.19 9.81
CA SER A 29 -4.13 -29.95 10.23
C SER A 29 -3.60 -28.67 9.59
N PHE A 30 -2.61 -28.02 10.18
CA PHE A 30 -1.90 -26.88 9.58
C PHE A 30 -1.46 -27.16 8.13
N GLU A 31 -1.14 -28.40 7.79
CA GLU A 31 -0.84 -28.86 6.43
C GLU A 31 -2.05 -28.75 5.48
N SER A 32 -3.26 -29.02 5.96
CA SER A 32 -4.45 -28.94 5.11
C SER A 32 -4.92 -27.51 4.83
N LEU A 33 -4.45 -26.55 5.61
CA LEU A 33 -4.72 -25.12 5.42
C LEU A 33 -3.83 -24.45 4.38
N LYS A 34 -2.74 -25.10 4.00
CA LYS A 34 -2.02 -24.71 2.80
C LYS A 34 -2.92 -24.71 1.55
N THR A 35 -4.11 -25.33 1.65
CA THR A 35 -5.13 -25.29 0.59
C THR A 35 -6.04 -24.06 0.64
N ASP A 36 -6.13 -23.36 1.79
CA ASP A 36 -6.83 -22.07 1.89
C ASP A 36 -5.83 -20.94 1.61
N GLN A 37 -5.66 -20.65 0.33
CA GLN A 37 -4.68 -19.67 -0.13
C GLN A 37 -4.88 -18.26 0.47
N LYS A 38 -6.14 -17.86 0.74
CA LYS A 38 -6.43 -16.52 1.31
C LYS A 38 -6.00 -16.44 2.76
N TRP A 39 -6.33 -17.46 3.56
CA TRP A 39 -5.90 -17.52 4.94
C TRP A 39 -4.38 -17.53 5.05
N LEU A 40 -3.73 -18.38 4.27
CA LEU A 40 -2.27 -18.50 4.27
C LEU A 40 -1.61 -17.17 3.85
N ALA A 41 -2.11 -16.53 2.81
CA ALA A 41 -1.58 -15.25 2.35
C ALA A 41 -1.67 -14.15 3.43
N LEU A 42 -2.82 -14.07 4.13
CA LEU A 42 -2.97 -13.14 5.24
C LEU A 42 -2.08 -13.50 6.43
N TYR A 43 -1.99 -14.78 6.78
CA TYR A 43 -1.08 -15.25 7.82
C TYR A 43 0.39 -14.91 7.51
N GLU A 44 0.85 -15.16 6.28
CA GLU A 44 2.18 -14.82 5.83
C GLU A 44 2.42 -13.31 5.81
N CYS A 45 1.41 -12.53 5.44
CA CYS A 45 1.46 -11.08 5.50
C CYS A 45 1.69 -10.59 6.94
N LEU A 46 0.90 -11.07 7.89
CA LEU A 46 1.06 -10.75 9.32
C LEU A 46 2.44 -11.20 9.83
N TYR A 47 2.90 -12.38 9.42
CA TYR A 47 4.16 -12.99 9.84
C TYR A 47 5.41 -12.22 9.38
N GLU A 48 5.31 -11.44 8.30
CA GLU A 48 6.40 -10.64 7.74
C GLU A 48 6.25 -9.13 7.98
N SER A 49 5.15 -8.69 8.60
CA SER A 49 4.85 -7.28 8.85
C SER A 49 5.26 -6.85 10.25
N HIS A 50 5.23 -5.54 10.49
CA HIS A 50 5.23 -4.98 11.82
C HIS A 50 3.77 -4.93 12.29
N LEU A 51 3.42 -5.71 13.32
CA LEU A 51 2.06 -5.87 13.80
C LEU A 51 1.81 -5.01 15.05
N CYS A 52 0.78 -4.17 14.97
CA CYS A 52 0.34 -3.30 16.04
C CYS A 52 -1.05 -3.75 16.51
N VAL A 53 -1.19 -4.14 17.79
CA VAL A 53 -2.46 -4.65 18.34
C VAL A 53 -3.03 -3.67 19.36
N ASP A 54 -4.34 -3.45 19.33
CA ASP A 54 -5.08 -2.52 20.19
C ASP A 54 -5.35 -3.04 21.61
N CYS A 55 -4.47 -3.86 22.15
CA CYS A 55 -4.60 -4.41 23.50
C CYS A 55 -3.30 -4.35 24.28
N ASP A 56 -3.37 -4.51 25.58
CA ASP A 56 -2.19 -4.70 26.40
C ASP A 56 -1.53 -6.06 26.18
N THR A 57 -0.25 -6.12 26.50
CA THR A 57 0.58 -7.30 26.30
C THR A 57 0.08 -8.51 27.09
N SER A 58 -0.46 -8.30 28.30
CA SER A 58 -0.95 -9.39 29.16
C SER A 58 -2.18 -10.05 28.57
N LEU A 59 -3.09 -9.25 28.01
CA LEU A 59 -4.29 -9.74 27.34
C LEU A 59 -3.95 -10.52 26.06
N LEU A 60 -3.01 -10.02 25.26
CA LEU A 60 -2.54 -10.73 24.07
C LEU A 60 -1.94 -12.09 24.42
N PHE A 61 -1.08 -12.16 25.44
CA PHE A 61 -0.49 -13.43 25.88
C PHE A 61 -1.50 -14.38 26.50
N SER A 62 -2.57 -13.87 27.13
CA SER A 62 -3.67 -14.73 27.60
C SER A 62 -4.34 -15.47 26.43
N ILE A 63 -4.62 -14.77 25.33
CA ILE A 63 -5.22 -15.38 24.14
C ILE A 63 -4.28 -16.36 23.46
N VAL A 64 -2.99 -16.05 23.42
CA VAL A 64 -1.97 -16.98 22.92
C VAL A 64 -1.93 -18.25 23.75
N LYS A 65 -2.04 -18.13 25.08
CA LYS A 65 -2.09 -19.29 26.00
C LYS A 65 -3.33 -20.14 25.75
N ASP A 66 -4.49 -19.52 25.57
CA ASP A 66 -5.73 -20.22 25.25
C ASP A 66 -5.63 -20.96 23.90
N ASP A 67 -4.97 -20.36 22.92
CA ASP A 67 -4.68 -21.02 21.64
C ASP A 67 -3.79 -22.25 21.81
N VAL A 68 -2.73 -22.15 22.60
CA VAL A 68 -1.84 -23.30 22.88
C VAL A 68 -2.57 -24.41 23.63
N ILE A 69 -3.45 -24.07 24.60
CA ILE A 69 -4.28 -25.05 25.31
C ILE A 69 -5.19 -25.81 24.34
N HIS A 70 -5.78 -25.12 23.37
CA HIS A 70 -6.58 -25.75 22.32
C HIS A 70 -5.80 -26.82 21.53
N TYR A 71 -4.52 -26.65 21.36
CA TYR A 71 -3.62 -27.63 20.73
C TYR A 71 -2.92 -28.57 21.74
N ASN A 72 -3.59 -28.88 22.88
CA ASN A 72 -3.10 -29.77 23.92
C ASN A 72 -1.72 -29.38 24.51
N GLY A 73 -1.44 -28.09 24.56
CA GLY A 73 -0.15 -27.57 25.03
C GLY A 73 0.99 -27.64 24.01
N ASP A 74 0.73 -28.13 22.82
CA ASP A 74 1.75 -28.21 21.77
C ASP A 74 1.89 -26.87 21.03
N VAL A 75 2.86 -26.09 21.43
CA VAL A 75 3.21 -24.80 20.82
C VAL A 75 3.58 -24.92 19.34
N SER A 76 4.04 -26.11 18.90
CA SER A 76 4.43 -26.35 17.51
C SER A 76 3.21 -26.41 16.57
N ASN A 77 2.04 -26.62 17.11
CA ASN A 77 0.78 -26.69 16.37
C ASN A 77 -0.07 -25.41 16.48
N SER A 78 0.26 -24.47 17.38
CA SER A 78 -0.45 -23.20 17.53
C SER A 78 0.05 -22.15 16.53
N PRO A 79 -0.73 -21.77 15.51
CA PRO A 79 -0.34 -20.73 14.53
C PRO A 79 -0.24 -19.36 15.18
N LEU A 80 -1.12 -19.03 16.13
CA LEU A 80 -1.09 -17.76 16.84
C LEU A 80 0.18 -17.64 17.68
N PHE A 81 0.55 -18.67 18.43
CA PHE A 81 1.80 -18.69 19.19
C PHE A 81 3.01 -18.47 18.28
N LYS A 82 3.07 -19.17 17.14
CA LYS A 82 4.18 -19.01 16.17
C LYS A 82 4.27 -17.60 15.63
N LEU A 83 3.12 -16.98 15.30
CA LEU A 83 3.07 -15.60 14.83
C LEU A 83 3.61 -14.65 15.89
N ILE A 84 3.01 -14.66 17.09
CA ILE A 84 3.35 -13.71 18.16
C ILE A 84 4.80 -13.90 18.62
N LYS A 85 5.25 -15.15 18.78
CA LYS A 85 6.63 -15.42 19.13
C LYS A 85 7.61 -14.86 18.11
N ARG A 86 7.40 -15.13 16.81
CA ARG A 86 8.29 -14.62 15.76
C ARG A 86 8.34 -13.09 15.74
N LEU A 87 7.18 -12.44 15.82
CA LEU A 87 7.12 -10.98 15.78
C LEU A 87 7.80 -10.38 17.01
N SER A 88 7.59 -10.98 18.19
CA SER A 88 8.26 -10.57 19.43
C SER A 88 9.77 -10.77 19.35
N ASP A 89 10.23 -11.94 18.90
CA ASP A 89 11.66 -12.26 18.76
C ASP A 89 12.38 -11.31 17.79
N LYS A 90 11.65 -10.74 16.83
CA LYS A 90 12.18 -9.78 15.84
C LYS A 90 11.95 -8.30 16.21
N GLY A 91 11.32 -8.00 17.34
CA GLY A 91 10.97 -6.64 17.71
C GLY A 91 9.91 -5.99 16.79
N LYS A 92 9.05 -6.81 16.15
CA LYS A 92 8.03 -6.38 15.20
C LYS A 92 6.60 -6.47 15.76
N LEU A 93 6.47 -6.62 17.05
CA LEU A 93 5.18 -6.66 17.74
C LEU A 93 5.05 -5.44 18.64
N GLU A 94 4.03 -4.65 18.42
CA GLU A 94 3.63 -3.56 19.30
C GLU A 94 2.25 -3.83 19.90
N THR A 95 2.08 -3.50 21.17
CA THR A 95 0.81 -3.58 21.89
C THR A 95 0.44 -2.21 22.45
N ASN A 96 -0.76 -2.07 23.02
CA ASN A 96 -1.29 -0.79 23.52
C ASN A 96 -1.42 0.30 22.45
N GLN A 97 -1.62 -0.11 21.20
CA GLN A 97 -1.86 0.87 20.15
C GLN A 97 -3.27 1.45 20.26
N PRO A 98 -3.46 2.75 19.97
CA PRO A 98 -4.78 3.35 20.01
C PRO A 98 -5.69 2.68 18.97
N ARG A 99 -6.96 2.52 19.32
CA ARG A 99 -7.96 2.11 18.34
C ARG A 99 -8.08 3.14 17.24
N LEU A 100 -8.53 2.70 16.06
CA LEU A 100 -8.69 3.60 14.92
C LEU A 100 -9.58 4.83 15.26
N SER A 101 -10.61 4.63 16.11
CA SER A 101 -11.50 5.69 16.60
C SER A 101 -10.86 6.68 17.58
N GLU A 102 -9.73 6.31 18.18
CA GLU A 102 -9.01 7.09 19.21
C GLU A 102 -7.82 7.86 18.61
N ILE A 103 -7.55 7.67 17.33
CA ILE A 103 -6.44 8.33 16.65
C ILE A 103 -6.73 9.81 16.50
N ASP A 104 -5.92 10.64 17.15
CA ASP A 104 -5.93 12.09 16.97
C ASP A 104 -4.98 12.50 15.84
N ALA A 105 -5.52 13.23 14.85
CA ALA A 105 -4.74 13.69 13.71
C ALA A 105 -3.55 14.59 14.11
N GLU A 106 -3.68 15.33 15.21
CA GLU A 106 -2.64 16.24 15.69
C GLU A 106 -1.48 15.50 16.38
N GLN A 107 -1.73 14.29 16.88
CA GLN A 107 -0.75 13.45 17.58
C GLN A 107 -0.03 12.47 16.66
N LEU A 108 -0.56 12.25 15.46
CA LEU A 108 0.09 11.38 14.48
C LEU A 108 1.27 12.10 13.85
N SER A 109 2.47 11.64 14.19
CA SER A 109 3.59 11.93 13.31
C SER A 109 3.27 11.31 11.94
N SER A 110 3.49 12.07 10.88
CA SER A 110 3.22 11.65 9.49
C SER A 110 3.99 10.38 9.10
N GLU A 111 4.94 9.95 9.92
CA GLU A 111 5.87 8.85 9.67
C GLU A 111 5.36 7.49 10.19
N ASP A 112 4.51 7.48 11.23
CA ASP A 112 4.09 6.27 11.93
C ASP A 112 2.73 5.70 11.48
N LEU A 113 2.17 6.21 10.40
CA LEU A 113 0.85 5.75 9.96
C LEU A 113 0.88 4.31 9.46
N THR A 114 0.02 3.52 10.10
CA THR A 114 -0.32 2.20 9.59
C THR A 114 -0.91 2.32 8.17
N SER A 115 -0.65 1.33 7.34
CA SER A 115 -1.20 1.29 5.98
C SER A 115 -2.51 0.53 5.90
N ILE A 116 -2.66 -0.44 6.80
CA ILE A 116 -3.80 -1.37 6.84
C ILE A 116 -4.26 -1.49 8.28
N TYR A 117 -5.56 -1.43 8.48
CA TYR A 117 -6.19 -1.69 9.78
C TYR A 117 -7.16 -2.86 9.65
N LEU A 118 -6.85 -3.96 10.33
CA LEU A 118 -7.67 -5.17 10.34
C LEU A 118 -8.70 -5.09 11.44
N VAL A 119 -9.98 -5.22 11.10
CA VAL A 119 -11.11 -5.10 12.02
C VAL A 119 -11.94 -6.38 12.05
N ALA A 120 -12.46 -6.70 13.22
CA ALA A 120 -13.30 -7.88 13.41
C ALA A 120 -14.60 -7.80 12.59
N ASN A 121 -15.21 -6.61 12.55
CA ASN A 121 -16.48 -6.38 11.87
C ASN A 121 -16.41 -5.16 10.97
N ASP A 122 -17.17 -5.19 9.87
CA ASP A 122 -17.36 -4.02 9.01
C ASP A 122 -18.29 -3.01 9.71
N VAL A 123 -17.72 -1.88 10.11
CA VAL A 123 -18.44 -0.78 10.75
C VAL A 123 -18.21 0.47 9.93
N PRO A 124 -19.29 1.13 9.42
CA PRO A 124 -19.14 2.32 8.57
C PRO A 124 -18.29 3.43 9.18
N GLU A 125 -18.34 3.61 10.50
CA GLU A 125 -17.53 4.59 11.22
C GLU A 125 -16.03 4.29 11.13
N LYS A 126 -15.64 3.02 11.24
CA LYS A 126 -14.24 2.59 11.08
C LYS A 126 -13.76 2.84 9.65
N GLN A 127 -14.60 2.50 8.66
CA GLN A 127 -14.30 2.78 7.25
C GLN A 127 -14.13 4.27 7.00
N SER A 128 -15.03 5.09 7.54
CA SER A 128 -14.97 6.55 7.41
C SER A 128 -13.71 7.12 8.05
N THR A 129 -13.37 6.66 9.24
CA THR A 129 -12.16 7.09 9.97
C THR A 129 -10.91 6.66 9.19
N GLY A 130 -10.80 5.40 8.78
CA GLY A 130 -9.68 4.92 7.97
C GLY A 130 -9.52 5.73 6.69
N ASN A 131 -10.62 6.00 5.98
CA ASN A 131 -10.61 6.81 4.77
C ASN A 131 -10.07 8.23 5.03
N SER A 132 -10.37 8.83 6.18
CA SER A 132 -9.89 10.15 6.53
C SER A 132 -8.38 10.23 6.78
N PHE A 133 -7.72 9.12 7.05
CA PHE A 133 -6.26 8.98 7.21
C PHE A 133 -5.57 8.29 6.02
N GLY A 134 -6.33 7.86 5.01
CA GLY A 134 -5.80 7.07 3.91
C GLY A 134 -5.30 5.69 4.35
N VAL A 135 -5.90 5.15 5.41
CA VAL A 135 -5.66 3.82 5.96
C VAL A 135 -6.71 2.86 5.41
N TYR A 136 -6.26 1.73 4.90
CA TYR A 136 -7.15 0.73 4.32
C TYR A 136 -7.73 -0.18 5.41
N VAL A 137 -9.00 0.02 5.75
CA VAL A 137 -9.71 -0.76 6.77
C VAL A 137 -10.25 -2.03 6.14
N LEU A 138 -9.90 -3.18 6.72
CA LEU A 138 -10.26 -4.50 6.22
C LEU A 138 -10.96 -5.35 7.28
N PRO A 139 -12.27 -5.58 7.13
CA PRO A 139 -12.99 -6.55 7.94
C PRO A 139 -12.54 -7.98 7.63
N ILE A 140 -12.64 -8.87 8.64
CA ILE A 140 -12.23 -10.27 8.50
C ILE A 140 -12.97 -10.98 7.37
N GLU A 141 -14.25 -10.71 7.20
CA GLU A 141 -15.07 -11.29 6.12
C GLU A 141 -14.51 -10.91 4.74
N SER A 142 -14.16 -9.64 4.56
CA SER A 142 -13.54 -9.17 3.31
C SER A 142 -12.21 -9.85 3.04
N CYS A 143 -11.40 -10.07 4.08
CA CYS A 143 -10.11 -10.74 3.93
C CYS A 143 -10.23 -12.20 3.46
N LEU A 144 -11.27 -12.91 3.92
CA LEU A 144 -11.38 -14.35 3.75
C LEU A 144 -12.41 -14.79 2.70
N GLU A 145 -13.42 -13.97 2.41
CA GLU A 145 -14.58 -14.38 1.62
C GLU A 145 -14.65 -13.73 0.23
N THR A 146 -14.03 -12.58 0.04
CA THR A 146 -14.12 -11.87 -1.24
C THR A 146 -12.87 -12.03 -2.11
N ASP A 147 -13.07 -11.99 -3.43
CA ASP A 147 -11.97 -11.92 -4.42
C ASP A 147 -11.58 -10.47 -4.75
N ASP A 148 -12.11 -9.49 -4.02
CA ASP A 148 -11.88 -8.07 -4.32
C ASP A 148 -10.43 -7.65 -4.14
N TYR A 149 -9.66 -8.38 -3.34
CA TYR A 149 -8.24 -8.14 -3.07
C TYR A 149 -7.28 -9.01 -3.90
N SER A 150 -7.83 -9.83 -4.80
CA SER A 150 -7.00 -10.62 -5.68
C SER A 150 -6.32 -9.74 -6.74
N LYS A 151 -5.17 -10.21 -7.20
CA LYS A 151 -4.46 -9.64 -8.34
C LYS A 151 -5.40 -9.46 -9.53
N LYS A 152 -5.44 -8.26 -10.09
CA LYS A 152 -6.18 -7.95 -11.32
C LYS A 152 -5.21 -7.68 -12.45
N THR A 153 -5.37 -8.45 -13.51
CA THR A 153 -4.63 -8.23 -14.76
C THR A 153 -5.61 -7.67 -15.79
N LYS A 154 -5.35 -6.46 -16.27
CA LYS A 154 -6.17 -5.80 -17.28
C LYS A 154 -5.41 -5.70 -18.59
N ARG A 155 -5.90 -6.34 -19.63
CA ARG A 155 -5.35 -6.18 -20.97
C ARG A 155 -5.93 -4.90 -21.61
N ILE A 156 -5.05 -3.98 -21.96
CA ILE A 156 -5.38 -2.78 -22.73
C ILE A 156 -5.19 -3.11 -24.20
N GLN A 157 -6.21 -2.86 -25.01
CA GLN A 157 -6.15 -3.07 -26.46
C GLN A 157 -5.81 -1.74 -27.14
N LYS A 158 -4.88 -1.76 -28.08
CA LYS A 158 -4.52 -0.59 -28.89
C LYS A 158 -5.77 0.00 -29.57
N ASN A 159 -5.87 1.31 -29.63
CA ASN A 159 -6.98 2.08 -30.21
C ASN A 159 -8.36 1.82 -29.58
N LYS A 160 -8.40 1.30 -28.35
CA LYS A 160 -9.64 1.20 -27.56
C LYS A 160 -9.67 2.24 -26.49
N GLY A 161 -10.84 2.62 -26.05
CA GLY A 161 -11.03 3.60 -24.98
C GLY A 161 -10.33 3.17 -23.68
N LEU A 162 -9.64 4.09 -23.05
CA LEU A 162 -8.97 3.93 -21.76
C LEU A 162 -9.39 5.06 -20.83
N GLU A 163 -9.95 4.69 -19.69
CA GLU A 163 -10.29 5.63 -18.63
C GLU A 163 -9.60 5.18 -17.33
N TRP A 164 -8.67 5.99 -16.85
CA TRP A 164 -7.91 5.70 -15.63
C TRP A 164 -8.81 5.58 -14.40
N SER A 165 -9.80 6.44 -14.26
CA SER A 165 -10.76 6.39 -13.16
C SER A 165 -11.55 5.08 -13.09
N LYS A 166 -11.93 4.51 -14.23
CA LYS A 166 -12.60 3.19 -14.27
C LYS A 166 -11.63 2.05 -13.97
N LEU A 167 -10.39 2.15 -14.47
CA LEU A 167 -9.38 1.12 -14.26
C LEU A 167 -8.97 1.04 -12.78
N LEU A 168 -8.82 2.19 -12.14
CA LEU A 168 -8.32 2.33 -10.77
C LEU A 168 -9.44 2.42 -9.71
N LYS A 169 -10.72 2.36 -10.12
CA LYS A 169 -11.88 2.52 -9.23
C LYS A 169 -11.83 1.64 -7.97
N LYS A 170 -11.21 0.47 -8.05
CA LYS A 170 -11.10 -0.48 -6.94
C LYS A 170 -9.71 -0.48 -6.30
N ALA A 171 -8.88 0.51 -6.58
CA ALA A 171 -7.62 0.67 -5.87
C ALA A 171 -7.90 0.96 -4.39
N PRO A 172 -7.16 0.36 -3.46
CA PRO A 172 -7.32 0.65 -2.05
C PRO A 172 -6.96 2.10 -1.77
N ILE A 173 -7.60 2.67 -0.77
CA ILE A 173 -7.24 3.99 -0.29
C ILE A 173 -5.80 4.00 0.22
N THR A 174 -5.10 5.09 0.02
CA THR A 174 -3.72 5.26 0.45
C THR A 174 -3.47 6.72 0.84
N ASN A 175 -2.42 6.97 1.60
CA ASN A 175 -1.96 8.30 1.99
C ASN A 175 -0.59 8.66 1.39
N SER A 176 -0.06 7.78 0.55
CA SER A 176 1.24 7.99 -0.09
C SER A 176 1.38 7.18 -1.37
N LEU A 177 2.03 7.77 -2.36
CA LEU A 177 2.31 7.14 -3.65
C LEU A 177 3.73 7.47 -4.12
N ILE A 178 4.32 6.51 -4.83
CA ILE A 178 5.49 6.71 -5.68
C ILE A 178 5.09 6.31 -7.10
N ILE A 179 5.18 7.22 -8.05
CA ILE A 179 4.95 6.97 -9.47
C ILE A 179 6.29 6.94 -10.18
N MET A 180 6.65 5.79 -10.72
CA MET A 180 7.90 5.56 -11.46
C MET A 180 7.57 5.38 -12.93
N ASP A 181 7.67 6.45 -13.72
CA ASP A 181 7.54 6.38 -15.17
C ASP A 181 8.33 7.50 -15.86
N ARG A 182 9.32 7.12 -16.67
CA ARG A 182 10.20 8.06 -17.36
C ARG A 182 9.49 8.98 -18.34
N TYR A 183 8.38 8.55 -18.90
CA TYR A 183 7.76 9.22 -20.03
C TYR A 183 6.42 9.87 -19.73
N ILE A 184 5.95 9.80 -18.47
CA ILE A 184 4.62 10.28 -18.10
C ILE A 184 4.50 11.82 -18.15
N VAL A 185 5.62 12.53 -18.22
CA VAL A 185 5.69 14.00 -18.31
C VAL A 185 6.37 14.49 -19.58
N THR A 186 6.43 13.69 -20.63
CA THR A 186 7.18 14.02 -21.87
C THR A 186 6.56 15.19 -22.64
N SER A 187 5.25 15.39 -22.48
CA SER A 187 4.50 16.49 -23.08
C SER A 187 3.35 16.92 -22.18
N GLU A 188 2.81 18.12 -22.39
CA GLU A 188 1.60 18.58 -21.72
C GLU A 188 0.42 17.63 -21.96
N GLU A 189 0.34 17.03 -23.15
CA GLU A 189 -0.68 16.03 -23.47
C GLU A 189 -0.53 14.78 -22.61
N ASP A 190 0.68 14.29 -22.39
CA ASP A 190 0.95 13.12 -21.54
C ASP A 190 0.55 13.39 -20.09
N ILE A 191 0.89 14.56 -19.58
CA ILE A 191 0.52 14.99 -18.24
C ILE A 191 -1.02 15.02 -18.13
N LYS A 192 -1.70 15.72 -19.02
CA LYS A 192 -3.14 15.92 -18.99
C LYS A 192 -3.93 14.62 -19.18
N ASN A 193 -3.49 13.75 -20.07
CA ASN A 193 -4.25 12.54 -20.41
C ASN A 193 -3.88 11.33 -19.57
N ASN A 194 -2.73 11.31 -18.91
CA ASN A 194 -2.26 10.16 -18.17
C ASN A 194 -1.92 10.49 -16.70
N LEU A 195 -0.95 11.37 -16.44
CA LEU A 195 -0.50 11.62 -15.08
C LEU A 195 -1.62 12.17 -14.19
N LEU A 196 -2.26 13.27 -14.60
CA LEU A 196 -3.30 13.90 -13.79
C LEU A 196 -4.51 13.00 -13.55
N PRO A 197 -5.06 12.28 -14.55
CA PRO A 197 -6.13 11.31 -14.30
C PRO A 197 -5.76 10.14 -13.38
N ILE A 198 -4.48 9.71 -13.37
CA ILE A 198 -3.99 8.69 -12.42
C ILE A 198 -3.96 9.27 -11.00
N ILE A 199 -3.41 10.48 -10.85
CA ILE A 199 -3.38 11.21 -9.58
C ILE A 199 -4.79 11.41 -9.04
N ASP A 200 -5.71 11.91 -9.86
CA ASP A 200 -7.11 12.13 -9.48
C ASP A 200 -7.83 10.85 -9.04
N ALA A 201 -7.47 9.71 -9.65
CA ALA A 201 -8.05 8.42 -9.31
C ALA A 201 -7.50 7.81 -8.03
N LEU A 202 -6.24 8.11 -7.67
CA LEU A 202 -5.54 7.48 -6.54
C LEU A 202 -5.46 8.36 -5.30
N ILE A 203 -5.45 9.69 -5.44
CA ILE A 203 -5.51 10.60 -4.29
C ILE A 203 -6.95 10.65 -3.77
N PRO A 204 -7.18 10.43 -2.47
CA PRO A 204 -8.49 10.57 -1.86
C PRO A 204 -9.07 11.97 -2.02
N ASN A 205 -10.40 12.12 -1.86
CA ASN A 205 -11.04 13.44 -1.94
C ASN A 205 -10.86 14.29 -0.68
N SER A 206 -10.50 13.67 0.43
CA SER A 206 -10.27 14.33 1.71
C SER A 206 -9.33 13.50 2.56
N LEU A 207 -8.36 14.15 3.21
CA LEU A 207 -7.50 13.55 4.23
C LEU A 207 -7.30 14.54 5.37
N LYS A 208 -7.15 14.02 6.57
CA LYS A 208 -6.77 14.79 7.77
C LYS A 208 -5.26 14.96 7.92
N ILE A 209 -4.49 14.27 7.10
CA ILE A 209 -3.03 14.26 7.08
C ILE A 209 -2.54 14.57 5.68
N PRO A 210 -1.32 15.12 5.52
CA PRO A 210 -0.74 15.35 4.22
C PRO A 210 -0.60 14.05 3.41
N PHE A 211 -0.96 14.09 2.13
CA PHE A 211 -0.70 13.03 1.18
C PHE A 211 0.72 13.17 0.62
N HIS A 212 1.50 12.10 0.63
CA HIS A 212 2.84 12.13 0.06
C HIS A 212 2.85 11.58 -1.37
N LEU A 213 3.28 12.39 -2.32
CA LEU A 213 3.40 12.01 -3.72
C LEU A 213 4.84 12.20 -4.20
N THR A 214 5.50 11.11 -4.57
CA THR A 214 6.81 11.15 -5.21
C THR A 214 6.70 10.76 -6.66
N LEU A 215 7.14 11.62 -7.55
CA LEU A 215 7.19 11.36 -8.98
C LEU A 215 8.64 11.14 -9.41
N MET A 216 8.94 9.95 -9.94
CA MET A 216 10.24 9.60 -10.50
C MET A 216 10.12 9.52 -12.02
N THR A 217 10.59 10.55 -12.70
CA THR A 217 10.39 10.72 -14.15
C THR A 217 11.59 11.41 -14.81
N LYS A 218 11.67 11.34 -16.12
CA LYS A 218 12.63 12.13 -16.88
C LYS A 218 11.97 13.46 -17.24
N VAL A 219 12.38 14.54 -16.58
CA VAL A 219 11.95 15.89 -16.97
C VAL A 219 12.60 16.25 -18.31
N PRO A 220 11.85 16.71 -19.31
CA PRO A 220 12.41 17.18 -20.56
C PRO A 220 13.45 18.30 -20.33
N THR A 221 14.51 18.32 -21.11
CA THR A 221 15.59 19.32 -20.96
C THR A 221 15.14 20.74 -21.28
N THR A 222 14.03 20.90 -21.99
CA THR A 222 13.40 22.17 -22.34
C THR A 222 12.50 22.69 -21.23
N ASP A 223 12.15 21.83 -20.26
CA ASP A 223 11.18 22.17 -19.24
C ASP A 223 11.87 22.48 -17.91
N ASN A 224 11.33 23.46 -17.21
CA ASN A 224 11.74 23.75 -15.84
C ASN A 224 10.98 22.84 -14.89
N ILE A 225 11.69 22.10 -14.05
CA ILE A 225 11.11 21.20 -13.03
C ILE A 225 10.19 21.96 -12.06
N GLU A 226 10.46 23.24 -11.78
CA GLU A 226 9.61 24.09 -10.93
C GLU A 226 8.26 24.35 -11.58
N VAL A 227 8.24 24.65 -12.88
CA VAL A 227 7.00 24.88 -13.64
C VAL A 227 6.16 23.60 -13.66
N LEU A 228 6.80 22.45 -13.87
CA LEU A 228 6.13 21.16 -13.82
C LEU A 228 5.53 20.89 -12.42
N TYR A 229 6.31 21.14 -11.37
CA TYR A 229 5.87 21.00 -9.98
C TYR A 229 4.66 21.87 -9.70
N ASP A 230 4.72 23.17 -10.01
CA ASP A 230 3.65 24.11 -9.76
C ASP A 230 2.36 23.76 -10.54
N SER A 231 2.51 23.30 -11.79
CA SER A 231 1.39 22.86 -12.63
C SER A 231 0.66 21.65 -12.01
N ILE A 232 1.42 20.63 -11.60
CA ILE A 232 0.84 19.43 -10.96
C ILE A 232 0.20 19.79 -9.64
N LEU A 233 0.88 20.56 -8.79
CA LEU A 233 0.37 20.95 -7.47
C LEU A 233 -0.89 21.82 -7.59
N SER A 234 -0.95 22.75 -8.55
CA SER A 234 -2.14 23.56 -8.81
C SER A 234 -3.33 22.69 -9.22
N HIS A 235 -3.12 21.74 -10.13
CA HIS A 235 -4.17 20.79 -10.51
C HIS A 235 -4.70 20.01 -9.32
N ILE A 236 -3.80 19.49 -8.47
CA ILE A 236 -4.22 18.73 -7.28
C ILE A 236 -5.01 19.61 -6.33
N LYS A 237 -4.59 20.85 -6.09
CA LYS A 237 -5.33 21.80 -5.23
C LYS A 237 -6.73 22.12 -5.77
N GLU A 238 -6.89 22.17 -7.09
CA GLU A 238 -8.20 22.39 -7.72
C GLU A 238 -9.08 21.14 -7.65
N SER A 239 -8.54 19.96 -7.97
CA SER A 239 -9.32 18.70 -8.02
C SER A 239 -9.54 18.07 -6.65
N LYS A 240 -8.65 18.31 -5.66
CA LYS A 240 -8.65 17.74 -4.30
C LYS A 240 -8.47 18.81 -3.22
N PRO A 241 -9.37 19.80 -3.11
CA PRO A 241 -9.17 20.98 -2.24
C PRO A 241 -9.07 20.64 -0.74
N ASN A 242 -9.50 19.44 -0.32
CA ASN A 242 -9.48 18.99 1.07
C ASN A 242 -8.30 18.03 1.34
N VAL A 243 -7.26 18.05 0.49
CA VAL A 243 -6.07 17.23 0.68
C VAL A 243 -4.83 18.13 0.58
N GLU A 244 -4.08 18.20 1.66
CA GLU A 244 -2.73 18.75 1.62
C GLU A 244 -1.80 17.73 0.95
N VAL A 245 -1.00 18.17 -0.04
CA VAL A 245 -0.10 17.26 -0.78
C VAL A 245 1.34 17.72 -0.66
N ASN A 246 2.18 16.81 -0.17
CA ASN A 246 3.63 16.93 -0.22
C ASN A 246 4.12 16.26 -1.51
N LEU A 247 4.30 17.06 -2.56
CA LEU A 247 4.81 16.61 -3.85
C LEU A 247 6.34 16.69 -3.89
N GLU A 248 6.97 15.65 -4.42
CA GLU A 248 8.40 15.61 -4.71
C GLU A 248 8.64 15.03 -6.10
N ILE A 249 9.46 15.67 -6.91
CA ILE A 249 9.80 15.23 -8.27
C ILE A 249 11.30 14.93 -8.35
N HIS A 250 11.66 13.69 -8.69
CA HIS A 250 13.03 13.29 -8.99
C HIS A 250 13.26 13.27 -10.50
N ASN A 251 14.24 14.02 -10.98
CA ASN A 251 14.64 13.99 -12.39
C ASN A 251 15.54 12.78 -12.65
N CYS A 252 14.97 11.75 -13.27
CA CYS A 252 15.60 10.47 -13.54
C CYS A 252 16.24 10.42 -14.93
N THR A 253 17.22 9.54 -15.09
CA THR A 253 17.87 9.26 -16.37
C THR A 253 17.42 7.93 -16.95
N SER A 254 17.85 7.63 -18.19
CA SER A 254 17.52 6.37 -18.85
C SER A 254 18.05 5.12 -18.15
N GLY A 255 19.09 5.25 -17.33
CA GLY A 255 19.68 4.13 -16.60
C GLY A 255 19.07 3.88 -15.22
N ASP A 256 18.14 4.72 -14.72
CA ASP A 256 17.64 4.59 -13.36
C ASP A 256 16.63 3.45 -13.19
N PHE A 257 15.74 3.26 -14.17
CA PHE A 257 14.79 2.15 -14.21
C PHE A 257 14.26 1.90 -15.61
N HIS A 258 13.94 0.65 -15.91
CA HIS A 258 13.31 0.21 -17.17
C HIS A 258 11.82 0.00 -17.01
N ASP A 259 11.42 -0.63 -15.92
CA ASP A 259 10.04 -0.99 -15.64
C ASP A 259 9.34 0.15 -14.94
N ARG A 260 8.04 0.25 -15.14
CA ARG A 260 7.20 1.34 -14.65
C ARG A 260 6.23 0.78 -13.62
N ALA A 261 6.16 1.46 -12.50
CA ALA A 261 5.32 1.05 -11.38
C ALA A 261 4.70 2.25 -10.66
N ILE A 262 3.54 2.01 -10.06
CA ILE A 262 2.96 2.87 -9.04
C ILE A 262 2.96 2.06 -7.75
N LEU A 263 3.53 2.61 -6.71
CA LEU A 263 3.71 1.95 -5.42
C LEU A 263 3.01 2.74 -4.32
N SER A 264 2.38 2.03 -3.42
CA SER A 264 1.96 2.55 -2.12
C SER A 264 2.26 1.51 -1.03
N THR A 265 1.85 1.78 0.20
CA THR A 265 1.97 0.83 1.30
C THR A 265 1.14 -0.45 1.09
N ASN A 266 0.07 -0.36 0.31
CA ASN A 266 -0.91 -1.43 0.12
C ASN A 266 -1.28 -1.66 -1.35
N LEU A 267 -0.63 -0.96 -2.30
CA LEU A 267 -0.94 -1.04 -3.72
C LEU A 267 0.34 -1.14 -4.56
N TYR A 268 0.30 -2.01 -5.53
CA TYR A 268 1.29 -2.15 -6.57
C TYR A 268 0.63 -2.21 -7.93
N ILE A 269 0.99 -1.30 -8.81
CA ILE A 269 0.53 -1.30 -10.20
C ILE A 269 1.75 -1.35 -11.11
N ALA A 270 1.83 -2.34 -11.97
CA ALA A 270 2.90 -2.48 -12.95
C ALA A 270 2.38 -2.38 -14.37
N CYS A 271 3.14 -1.70 -15.24
CA CYS A 271 2.87 -1.61 -16.65
C CYS A 271 4.18 -1.61 -17.46
N GLY A 272 4.45 -2.69 -18.20
CA GLY A 272 5.68 -2.84 -18.98
C GLY A 272 5.87 -1.73 -20.03
N SER A 273 4.77 -1.23 -20.62
CA SER A 273 4.81 -0.14 -21.61
C SER A 273 4.82 1.27 -21.00
N GLY A 274 4.71 1.37 -19.67
CA GLY A 274 4.53 2.63 -18.97
C GLY A 274 3.07 3.06 -18.86
N PHE A 275 2.85 4.19 -18.19
CA PHE A 275 1.53 4.74 -17.92
C PHE A 275 1.12 5.83 -18.91
N ASN A 276 1.99 6.22 -19.82
CA ASN A 276 1.66 7.10 -20.93
C ASN A 276 0.93 6.33 -22.03
N LEU A 277 -0.33 5.95 -21.77
CA LEU A 277 -1.11 5.05 -22.62
C LEU A 277 -2.28 5.72 -23.33
N ARG A 278 -2.86 6.78 -22.77
CA ARG A 278 -4.07 7.41 -23.27
C ARG A 278 -3.74 8.62 -24.14
N ARG A 279 -4.35 8.68 -25.33
CA ARG A 279 -4.30 9.84 -26.24
C ARG A 279 -5.39 10.87 -25.92
N CYS A 280 -5.31 12.05 -26.56
CA CYS A 280 -6.32 13.12 -26.43
C CYS A 280 -7.72 12.69 -26.86
N ASP A 281 -7.86 11.79 -27.84
CA ASP A 281 -9.14 11.22 -28.28
C ASP A 281 -9.72 10.17 -27.31
N GLY A 282 -9.04 9.91 -26.18
CA GLY A 282 -9.43 8.91 -25.21
C GLY A 282 -9.06 7.47 -25.57
N SER A 283 -8.47 7.22 -26.74
CA SER A 283 -8.01 5.90 -27.13
C SER A 283 -6.64 5.55 -26.55
N SER A 284 -6.32 4.25 -26.47
CA SER A 284 -5.00 3.80 -26.04
C SER A 284 -3.96 3.82 -27.16
N GLN A 285 -2.75 4.27 -26.87
CA GLN A 285 -1.64 4.30 -27.81
C GLN A 285 -1.11 2.90 -28.14
N HIS A 286 -1.03 2.05 -27.12
CA HIS A 286 -0.40 0.73 -27.20
C HIS A 286 -1.32 -0.35 -26.63
N GLY A 287 -1.17 -1.57 -27.15
CA GLY A 287 -1.67 -2.76 -26.48
C GLY A 287 -0.69 -3.15 -25.38
N THR A 288 -1.17 -3.28 -24.15
CA THR A 288 -0.34 -3.65 -22.99
C THR A 288 -1.16 -4.36 -21.92
N THR A 289 -0.48 -4.82 -20.91
CA THR A 289 -1.10 -5.41 -19.73
C THR A 289 -0.76 -4.56 -18.51
N ILE A 290 -1.78 -4.17 -17.76
CA ILE A 290 -1.63 -3.53 -16.46
C ILE A 290 -1.95 -4.57 -15.41
N LYS A 291 -1.03 -4.73 -14.45
CA LYS A 291 -1.15 -5.60 -13.30
C LYS A 291 -1.44 -4.70 -12.08
N ILE A 292 -2.51 -4.98 -11.38
CA ILE A 292 -2.89 -4.27 -10.15
C ILE A 292 -2.93 -5.32 -9.05
N SER A 293 -2.12 -5.14 -8.02
CA SER A 293 -2.03 -6.05 -6.87
C SER A 293 -2.16 -5.27 -5.58
N HIS A 294 -2.88 -5.85 -4.63
CA HIS A 294 -2.93 -5.39 -3.25
C HIS A 294 -1.74 -5.96 -2.50
N VAL A 295 -0.82 -5.09 -2.09
CA VAL A 295 0.36 -5.50 -1.34
C VAL A 295 -0.04 -5.93 0.06
N GLY A 296 0.43 -7.10 0.47
CA GLY A 296 0.38 -7.54 1.86
C GLY A 296 -0.75 -8.53 2.19
N ILE A 297 -1.89 -8.56 1.51
CA ILE A 297 -3.04 -9.37 1.94
C ILE A 297 -3.33 -10.54 1.02
N CYS A 298 -3.07 -10.42 -0.26
CA CYS A 298 -3.40 -11.44 -1.26
C CYS A 298 -2.27 -11.61 -2.29
N GLN A 299 -1.01 -11.55 -1.84
CA GLN A 299 0.12 -11.67 -2.75
C GLN A 299 0.54 -13.11 -2.96
N GLU A 300 0.67 -13.50 -4.22
CA GLU A 300 1.56 -14.59 -4.58
C GLU A 300 3.00 -14.22 -4.20
N ALA A 301 3.79 -15.18 -3.73
CA ALA A 301 5.16 -14.92 -3.26
C ALA A 301 6.03 -14.16 -4.29
N GLY A 302 5.83 -14.40 -5.59
CA GLY A 302 6.51 -13.69 -6.66
C GLY A 302 6.20 -12.19 -6.73
N GLU A 303 5.01 -11.78 -6.35
CA GLU A 303 4.59 -10.37 -6.41
C GLU A 303 5.17 -9.54 -5.29
N LYS A 304 5.33 -10.12 -4.10
CA LYS A 304 6.04 -9.48 -2.99
C LYS A 304 7.50 -9.24 -3.35
N ILE A 305 8.13 -10.18 -4.05
CA ILE A 305 9.51 -10.02 -4.55
C ILE A 305 9.59 -8.88 -5.55
N GLU A 306 8.65 -8.80 -6.51
CA GLU A 306 8.60 -7.71 -7.49
C GLU A 306 8.39 -6.35 -6.80
N TRP A 307 7.41 -6.23 -5.92
CA TRP A 307 7.13 -4.99 -5.18
C TRP A 307 8.35 -4.53 -4.40
N ASN A 308 9.01 -5.45 -3.68
CA ASN A 308 10.21 -5.17 -2.93
C ASN A 308 11.35 -4.68 -3.85
N ALA A 309 11.52 -5.26 -5.03
CA ALA A 309 12.54 -4.85 -5.98
C ALA A 309 12.29 -3.43 -6.50
N TYR A 310 11.06 -3.09 -6.84
CA TYR A 310 10.68 -1.73 -7.26
C TYR A 310 10.86 -0.73 -6.14
N PHE A 311 10.47 -1.09 -4.92
CA PHE A 311 10.60 -0.21 -3.77
C PHE A 311 12.07 0.08 -3.43
N LYS A 312 12.94 -0.93 -3.45
CA LYS A 312 14.40 -0.76 -3.29
C LYS A 312 14.98 0.15 -4.36
N ASN A 313 14.55 -0.01 -5.60
CA ASN A 313 14.99 0.83 -6.68
C ASN A 313 14.51 2.30 -6.50
N ALA A 314 13.25 2.51 -6.14
CA ALA A 314 12.71 3.82 -5.84
C ALA A 314 13.50 4.50 -4.71
N PHE A 315 13.77 3.81 -3.61
CA PHE A 315 14.58 4.30 -2.50
C PHE A 315 16.01 4.66 -2.94
N SER A 316 16.64 3.80 -3.74
CA SER A 316 17.97 4.07 -4.29
C SER A 316 17.98 5.33 -5.19
N ILE A 317 16.94 5.54 -6.00
CA ILE A 317 16.78 6.72 -6.84
C ILE A 317 16.61 7.98 -5.98
N ALA A 318 15.72 7.92 -4.99
CA ALA A 318 15.47 9.03 -4.06
C ALA A 318 16.74 9.50 -3.35
N ASN A 319 17.64 8.57 -3.01
CA ASN A 319 18.90 8.91 -2.34
C ASN A 319 19.99 9.48 -3.26
N ARG A 320 19.99 9.12 -4.54
CA ARG A 320 21.08 9.52 -5.48
C ARG A 320 20.70 10.60 -6.47
N ARG A 321 19.41 10.89 -6.64
CA ARG A 321 18.92 11.91 -7.57
C ARG A 321 18.48 13.15 -6.83
N ALA A 322 18.80 14.31 -7.40
CA ALA A 322 18.24 15.55 -6.91
C ALA A 322 16.74 15.58 -7.10
N SER A 323 16.05 16.12 -6.12
CA SER A 323 14.59 16.31 -6.13
C SER A 323 14.23 17.79 -6.09
N TYR A 324 13.02 18.09 -6.53
CA TYR A 324 12.40 19.39 -6.35
C TYR A 324 11.02 19.23 -5.72
N PRO A 325 10.66 20.00 -4.66
CA PRO A 325 11.61 20.73 -3.81
C PRO A 325 12.59 19.79 -3.11
N CYS A 326 13.59 20.34 -2.41
CA CYS A 326 14.53 19.50 -1.65
C CYS A 326 13.78 18.61 -0.68
N LYS A 327 14.04 17.34 -0.73
CA LYS A 327 13.48 16.17 -0.01
C LYS A 327 12.31 16.43 0.95
N THR A 328 11.13 15.97 0.59
CA THR A 328 9.93 16.04 1.44
C THR A 328 9.69 14.79 2.29
N ASN A 329 10.61 13.81 2.26
CA ASN A 329 10.52 12.53 2.97
C ASN A 329 9.16 11.84 2.78
N ASN A 330 8.96 11.19 1.63
CA ASN A 330 7.79 10.34 1.47
C ASN A 330 7.76 9.27 2.56
N ARG A 331 6.65 9.14 3.29
CA ARG A 331 6.47 8.16 4.37
C ARG A 331 6.65 6.70 3.96
N LEU A 332 6.70 6.43 2.66
CA LEU A 332 7.05 5.11 2.13
C LEU A 332 8.55 4.80 2.28
N PHE A 333 9.39 5.80 2.50
CA PHE A 333 10.81 5.63 2.76
C PHE A 333 11.09 5.70 4.25
N ASP A 334 11.98 4.87 4.75
CA ASP A 334 12.39 4.90 6.14
C ASP A 334 13.26 6.13 6.42
N SER A 335 12.81 6.98 7.35
CA SER A 335 13.53 8.21 7.74
C SER A 335 14.73 7.93 8.66
N ASN A 336 14.80 6.74 9.26
CA ASN A 336 15.84 6.41 10.25
C ASN A 336 17.21 6.05 9.62
N GLN A 337 17.39 6.23 8.32
CA GLN A 337 18.63 5.92 7.59
C GLN A 337 19.29 7.16 6.94
N GLN A 338 19.08 8.35 7.51
CA GLN A 338 19.84 9.54 7.12
C GLN A 338 21.08 9.71 7.98
#